data_656dc738ff3d397cdb86be3deffbe690
#
_entry.id   656dc738ff3d397cdb86be3deffbe690
#
_cell.length_a   1.000
_cell.length_b   1.000
_cell.length_c   1.000
_cell.angle_alpha   90.00
_cell.angle_beta   90.00
_cell.angle_gamma   90.00
#
_symmetry.space_group_name_H-M   'P 1'
#
loop_
_entity.id
_entity.type
_entity.pdbx_description
1 polymer ?
#
loop_
_entity_poly.entity_id
_entity_poly.type
_entity_poly.pdbx_seq_one_letter_code
_entity_poly.pdbx_strand_id
1 'polypeptide(L)'
;MPNYPVYKDGTIVYLSQEDSFEFELSLGDIIDEVMSAHHEPGDVLGYWEGELKRIPNNRFVNAQAVLSQIESAACDEIVEECVDDFLSCVECQEAMEELSSLLGSWADKWMTIPIYEVKNVTWVDYDPEADE
;
A
#
# COMPACT_ATOMS: atom_id res chain seq x y z
N MET A 1 -6.74 -22.15 -7.61
CA MET A 1 -6.35 -20.74 -7.41
C MET A 1 -6.61 -20.35 -5.95
N PRO A 2 -5.63 -19.81 -5.27
CA PRO A 2 -5.90 -19.31 -3.94
C PRO A 2 -6.92 -18.18 -3.99
N ASN A 3 -7.81 -18.15 -3.03
CA ASN A 3 -8.79 -17.09 -2.91
C ASN A 3 -8.22 -15.97 -2.05
N TYR A 4 -8.20 -14.77 -2.59
CA TYR A 4 -7.76 -13.60 -1.86
C TYR A 4 -8.98 -12.84 -1.38
N PRO A 5 -8.97 -12.36 -0.14
CA PRO A 5 -10.13 -11.63 0.38
C PRO A 5 -10.34 -10.32 -0.39
N VAL A 6 -11.60 -10.01 -0.65
CA VAL A 6 -11.99 -8.75 -1.29
C VAL A 6 -12.83 -7.97 -0.28
N TYR A 7 -12.42 -6.74 -0.01
CA TYR A 7 -13.09 -5.86 0.93
C TYR A 7 -13.68 -4.66 0.21
N LYS A 8 -14.74 -4.11 0.76
CA LYS A 8 -15.32 -2.86 0.24
C LYS A 8 -14.47 -1.69 0.73
N ASP A 9 -14.37 -0.64 -0.08
CA ASP A 9 -13.75 0.61 0.34
C ASP A 9 -14.50 1.12 1.57
N GLY A 10 -13.75 1.56 2.57
CA GLY A 10 -14.32 2.05 3.81
C GLY A 10 -14.53 0.98 4.87
N THR A 11 -14.16 -0.29 4.59
CA THR A 11 -14.21 -1.34 5.61
C THR A 11 -13.34 -0.94 6.79
N ILE A 12 -13.91 -0.94 7.99
CA ILE A 12 -13.19 -0.56 9.20
C ILE A 12 -12.29 -1.72 9.63
N VAL A 13 -11.06 -1.38 9.94
CA VAL A 13 -10.06 -2.33 10.43
C VAL A 13 -9.37 -1.77 11.67
N TYR A 14 -8.75 -2.66 12.42
CA TYR A 14 -8.12 -2.33 13.70
C TYR A 14 -6.68 -2.79 13.70
N LEU A 15 -5.80 -1.95 14.22
CA LEU A 15 -4.36 -2.20 14.23
C LEU A 15 -3.84 -2.08 15.66
N SER A 16 -2.91 -2.95 16.02
CA SER A 16 -2.23 -2.86 17.31
C SER A 16 -1.15 -1.78 17.30
N GLN A 17 -0.63 -1.46 16.13
CA GLN A 17 0.37 -0.40 15.92
C GLN A 17 -0.02 0.43 14.70
N GLU A 18 0.27 1.73 14.74
CA GLU A 18 -0.10 2.64 13.66
C GLU A 18 0.43 2.22 12.28
N ASP A 19 1.63 1.70 12.26
CA ASP A 19 2.31 1.30 11.02
C ASP A 19 2.30 -0.21 10.79
N SER A 20 1.39 -0.93 11.43
CA SER A 20 1.28 -2.37 11.29
C SER A 20 0.90 -2.77 9.87
N PHE A 21 1.50 -3.85 9.38
CA PHE A 21 1.12 -4.46 8.10
C PHE A 21 -0.02 -5.48 8.26
N GLU A 22 -0.40 -5.76 9.49
CA GLU A 22 -1.49 -6.69 9.80
C GLU A 22 -2.62 -5.96 10.47
N PHE A 23 -3.84 -6.37 10.20
CA PHE A 23 -5.02 -5.76 10.79
C PHE A 23 -6.02 -6.82 11.20
N GLU A 24 -6.92 -6.42 12.13
CA GLU A 24 -8.04 -7.25 12.54
C GLU A 24 -9.33 -6.64 12.00
N LEU A 25 -10.24 -7.49 11.57
CA LEU A 25 -11.55 -7.05 11.07
C LEU A 25 -12.58 -6.97 12.20
N SER A 26 -12.30 -7.59 13.32
CA SER A 26 -13.22 -7.68 14.46
C SER A 26 -12.68 -6.86 15.62
N LEU A 27 -13.55 -6.05 16.21
CA LEU A 27 -13.20 -5.29 17.41
C LEU A 27 -12.81 -6.22 18.55
N GLY A 28 -13.52 -7.35 18.71
CA GLY A 28 -13.20 -8.34 19.73
C GLY A 28 -11.80 -8.89 19.57
N ASP A 29 -11.38 -9.16 18.35
CA ASP A 29 -10.06 -9.72 18.08
C ASP A 29 -8.94 -8.74 18.42
N ILE A 30 -9.11 -7.44 18.09
CA ILE A 30 -8.10 -6.45 18.43
C ILE A 30 -8.03 -6.21 19.93
N ILE A 31 -9.16 -6.24 20.62
CA ILE A 31 -9.20 -6.10 22.08
C ILE A 31 -8.47 -7.28 22.72
N ASP A 32 -8.70 -8.50 22.25
CA ASP A 32 -8.00 -9.66 22.74
C ASP A 32 -6.49 -9.53 22.55
N GLU A 33 -6.06 -9.03 21.40
CA GLU A 33 -4.65 -8.81 21.13
C GLU A 33 -4.04 -7.77 22.07
N VAL A 34 -4.74 -6.66 22.27
CA VAL A 34 -4.30 -5.59 23.18
C VAL A 34 -4.19 -6.10 24.61
N MET A 35 -5.18 -6.86 25.07
CA MET A 35 -5.20 -7.38 26.42
C MET A 35 -4.16 -8.48 26.66
N SER A 36 -3.78 -9.19 25.59
CA SER A 36 -2.76 -10.25 25.64
C SER A 36 -1.35 -9.71 25.61
N ALA A 37 -1.17 -8.47 25.11
CA ALA A 37 0.16 -7.86 25.04
C ALA A 37 0.64 -7.46 26.42
N HIS A 38 1.96 -7.52 26.60
CA HIS A 38 2.57 -7.09 27.86
C HIS A 38 2.36 -5.58 28.09
N HIS A 39 1.84 -5.22 29.24
CA HIS A 39 1.69 -3.82 29.62
C HIS A 39 1.91 -3.66 31.12
N GLU A 40 2.31 -2.45 31.50
CA GLU A 40 2.57 -2.09 32.88
C GLU A 40 1.34 -1.42 33.49
N PRO A 41 1.16 -1.47 34.83
CA PRO A 41 0.10 -0.72 35.48
C PRO A 41 0.19 0.78 35.15
N GLY A 42 -0.91 1.36 34.72
CA GLY A 42 -0.98 2.75 34.33
C GLY A 42 -0.77 3.01 32.85
N ASP A 43 -0.41 2.00 32.06
CA ASP A 43 -0.32 2.14 30.63
C ASP A 43 -1.68 2.44 30.02
N VAL A 44 -1.68 3.30 29.01
CA VAL A 44 -2.88 3.58 28.24
C VAL A 44 -3.07 2.44 27.23
N LEU A 45 -4.19 1.76 27.33
CA LEU A 45 -4.54 0.70 26.41
C LEU A 45 -5.41 1.24 25.29
N GLY A 46 -5.25 0.69 24.12
CA GLY A 46 -6.05 1.08 22.97
C GLY A 46 -5.57 0.43 21.69
N TYR A 47 -6.13 0.89 20.61
CA TYR A 47 -5.81 0.38 19.29
C TYR A 47 -5.99 1.50 18.27
N TRP A 48 -5.50 1.23 17.06
CA TRP A 48 -5.68 2.16 15.94
C TRP A 48 -6.84 1.66 15.09
N GLU A 49 -7.71 2.57 14.68
CA GLU A 49 -8.83 2.27 13.80
C GLU A 49 -8.61 2.98 12.47
N GLY A 50 -8.81 2.26 11.38
CA GLY A 50 -8.64 2.82 10.05
C GLY A 50 -9.63 2.24 9.06
N GLU A 51 -9.53 2.68 7.83
CA GLU A 51 -10.40 2.24 6.74
C GLU A 51 -9.56 1.64 5.62
N LEU A 52 -10.01 0.49 5.11
CA LEU A 52 -9.39 -0.12 3.95
C LEU A 52 -9.78 0.62 2.69
N LYS A 53 -8.81 0.84 1.82
CA LYS A 53 -9.04 1.41 0.51
C LYS A 53 -8.30 0.61 -0.54
N ARG A 54 -9.00 0.22 -1.61
CA ARG A 54 -8.39 -0.51 -2.70
C ARG A 54 -7.36 0.36 -3.41
N ILE A 55 -6.18 -0.20 -3.60
CA ILE A 55 -5.13 0.47 -4.36
C ILE A 55 -5.33 0.11 -5.83
N PRO A 56 -5.37 1.10 -6.75
CA PRO A 56 -5.49 0.81 -8.18
C PRO A 56 -4.32 -0.03 -8.67
N ASN A 57 -4.58 -0.93 -9.60
CA ASN A 57 -3.55 -1.83 -10.12
C ASN A 57 -2.35 -1.09 -10.69
N ASN A 58 -2.57 0.09 -11.26
CA ASN A 58 -1.51 0.88 -11.90
C ASN A 58 -0.78 1.84 -10.98
N ARG A 59 -1.08 1.83 -9.67
CA ARG A 59 -0.45 2.77 -8.73
C ARG A 59 1.08 2.69 -8.72
N PHE A 60 1.60 1.47 -8.76
CA PHE A 60 3.05 1.24 -8.72
C PHE A 60 3.63 0.91 -10.09
N VAL A 61 2.80 0.92 -11.13
CA VAL A 61 3.20 0.59 -12.50
C VAL A 61 2.95 1.84 -13.34
N ASN A 62 3.97 2.70 -13.46
CA ASN A 62 3.83 3.93 -14.20
C ASN A 62 5.01 4.14 -15.17
N ALA A 63 4.78 4.94 -16.19
CA ALA A 63 5.76 5.16 -17.24
C ALA A 63 7.05 5.77 -16.73
N GLN A 64 6.96 6.73 -15.81
CA GLN A 64 8.14 7.39 -15.27
C GLN A 64 9.05 6.42 -14.52
N ALA A 65 8.45 5.51 -13.74
CA ALA A 65 9.21 4.49 -13.03
C ALA A 65 9.93 3.54 -14.00
N VAL A 66 9.25 3.16 -15.09
CA VAL A 66 9.83 2.29 -16.12
C VAL A 66 11.03 2.97 -16.78
N LEU A 67 10.89 4.25 -17.16
CA LEU A 67 11.98 4.98 -17.79
C LEU A 67 13.16 5.16 -16.83
N SER A 68 12.89 5.41 -15.56
CA SER A 68 13.94 5.52 -14.55
C SER A 68 14.71 4.21 -14.39
N GLN A 69 14.00 3.08 -14.46
CA GLN A 69 14.62 1.76 -14.37
C GLN A 69 15.49 1.48 -15.61
N ILE A 70 15.01 1.84 -16.79
CA ILE A 70 15.78 1.68 -18.03
C ILE A 70 17.06 2.51 -17.96
N GLU A 71 16.95 3.75 -17.53
CA GLU A 71 18.10 4.65 -17.40
C GLU A 71 19.13 4.09 -16.42
N SER A 72 18.68 3.60 -15.27
CA SER A 72 19.55 3.00 -14.27
C SER A 72 20.30 1.78 -14.81
N ALA A 73 19.57 0.91 -15.53
CA ALA A 73 20.18 -0.28 -16.13
C ALA A 73 21.22 0.10 -17.17
N ALA A 74 20.91 1.10 -17.98
CA ALA A 74 21.85 1.56 -19.02
C ALA A 74 23.10 2.20 -18.41
N CYS A 75 22.95 2.97 -17.33
CA CYS A 75 24.08 3.60 -16.64
C CYS A 75 25.07 2.57 -16.07
N ASP A 76 24.56 1.40 -15.69
CA ASP A 76 25.41 0.34 -15.13
C ASP A 76 26.26 -0.38 -16.19
N GLU A 77 25.84 -0.34 -17.45
CA GLU A 77 26.50 -1.12 -18.52
C GLU A 77 27.13 -0.27 -19.61
N ILE A 78 26.75 0.99 -19.73
CA ILE A 78 27.13 1.84 -20.88
C ILE A 78 27.80 3.10 -20.36
N VAL A 79 28.68 3.67 -21.17
CA VAL A 79 29.36 4.94 -20.84
C VAL A 79 28.32 6.03 -20.60
N GLU A 80 28.46 6.74 -19.47
CA GLU A 80 27.52 7.76 -19.03
C GLU A 80 27.18 8.80 -20.10
N GLU A 81 28.18 9.22 -20.89
CA GLU A 81 27.96 10.19 -21.97
C GLU A 81 26.95 9.72 -23.01
N CYS A 82 26.83 8.41 -23.19
CA CYS A 82 25.89 7.85 -24.15
C CYS A 82 24.48 7.74 -23.58
N VAL A 83 24.38 7.73 -22.25
CA VAL A 83 23.08 7.58 -21.58
C VAL A 83 22.33 8.90 -21.47
N ASP A 84 23.04 10.03 -21.37
CA ASP A 84 22.44 11.35 -21.14
C ASP A 84 21.31 11.67 -22.13
N ASP A 85 21.47 11.30 -23.41
CA ASP A 85 20.46 11.58 -24.43
C ASP A 85 19.66 10.33 -24.84
N PHE A 86 19.91 9.23 -24.18
CA PHE A 86 19.33 7.92 -24.54
C PHE A 86 17.80 7.92 -24.56
N LEU A 87 17.19 8.54 -23.57
CA LEU A 87 15.73 8.54 -23.45
C LEU A 87 15.09 9.85 -23.94
N SER A 88 15.87 10.78 -24.47
CA SER A 88 15.34 12.07 -24.91
C SER A 88 14.23 11.94 -25.96
N CYS A 89 14.29 10.92 -26.80
CA CYS A 89 13.29 10.69 -27.85
C CYS A 89 11.94 10.21 -27.30
N VAL A 90 11.88 9.73 -26.07
CA VAL A 90 10.65 9.22 -25.47
C VAL A 90 10.13 10.08 -24.32
N GLU A 91 10.77 11.23 -24.06
CA GLU A 91 10.35 12.15 -22.99
C GLU A 91 9.21 13.07 -23.41
N CYS A 92 8.62 12.87 -24.58
CA CYS A 92 7.48 13.67 -25.02
C CYS A 92 6.18 13.13 -24.39
N GLN A 93 5.20 14.04 -24.28
CA GLN A 93 3.92 13.70 -23.67
C GLN A 93 3.23 12.52 -24.35
N GLU A 94 3.26 12.47 -25.68
CA GLU A 94 2.63 11.41 -26.44
C GLU A 94 3.20 10.02 -26.11
N ALA A 95 4.52 9.90 -26.06
CA ALA A 95 5.17 8.64 -25.73
C ALA A 95 4.88 8.22 -24.29
N MET A 96 4.89 9.18 -23.37
CA MET A 96 4.61 8.91 -21.96
C MET A 96 3.16 8.45 -21.76
N GLU A 97 2.22 9.07 -22.46
CA GLU A 97 0.80 8.70 -22.37
C GLU A 97 0.57 7.30 -22.97
N GLU A 98 1.22 7.00 -24.09
CA GLU A 98 1.12 5.68 -24.70
C GLU A 98 1.63 4.60 -23.77
N LEU A 99 2.81 4.81 -23.18
CA LEU A 99 3.38 3.85 -22.25
C LEU A 99 2.51 3.69 -21.01
N SER A 100 2.02 4.78 -20.45
CA SER A 100 1.12 4.73 -19.29
C SER A 100 -0.15 3.93 -19.61
N SER A 101 -0.72 4.13 -20.78
CA SER A 101 -1.91 3.39 -21.20
C SER A 101 -1.64 1.90 -21.35
N LEU A 102 -0.51 1.55 -21.94
CA LEU A 102 -0.11 0.15 -22.11
C LEU A 102 0.12 -0.51 -20.75
N LEU A 103 0.83 0.17 -19.86
CA LEU A 103 1.10 -0.35 -18.52
C LEU A 103 -0.18 -0.52 -17.70
N GLY A 104 -1.08 0.45 -17.78
CA GLY A 104 -2.36 0.38 -17.07
C GLY A 104 -3.21 -0.79 -17.55
N SER A 105 -3.32 -0.95 -18.87
CA SER A 105 -4.08 -2.07 -19.47
C SER A 105 -3.47 -3.42 -19.11
N TRP A 106 -2.15 -3.50 -19.14
CA TRP A 106 -1.44 -4.72 -18.77
C TRP A 106 -1.70 -5.06 -17.29
N ALA A 107 -1.60 -4.06 -16.42
CA ALA A 107 -1.82 -4.25 -15.00
C ALA A 107 -3.26 -4.72 -14.71
N ASP A 108 -4.25 -4.10 -15.36
CA ASP A 108 -5.65 -4.48 -15.17
C ASP A 108 -5.93 -5.90 -15.65
N LYS A 109 -5.21 -6.34 -16.68
CA LYS A 109 -5.40 -7.68 -17.22
C LYS A 109 -4.78 -8.76 -16.35
N TRP A 110 -3.59 -8.51 -15.81
CA TRP A 110 -2.79 -9.54 -15.15
C TRP A 110 -2.69 -9.41 -13.64
N MET A 111 -2.75 -8.19 -13.12
CA MET A 111 -2.66 -7.96 -11.68
C MET A 111 -4.06 -8.06 -11.05
N THR A 112 -4.54 -9.28 -10.90
CA THR A 112 -5.91 -9.54 -10.47
C THR A 112 -6.06 -9.70 -8.95
N ILE A 113 -4.94 -9.80 -8.22
CA ILE A 113 -4.96 -9.91 -6.77
C ILE A 113 -5.18 -8.53 -6.17
N PRO A 114 -6.25 -8.34 -5.38
CA PRO A 114 -6.52 -7.02 -4.80
C PRO A 114 -5.52 -6.67 -3.71
N ILE A 115 -5.10 -5.41 -3.69
CA ILE A 115 -4.25 -4.87 -2.65
C ILE A 115 -4.93 -3.67 -2.03
N TYR A 116 -4.68 -3.46 -0.75
CA TYR A 116 -5.37 -2.43 0.04
C TYR A 116 -4.38 -1.64 0.88
N GLU A 117 -4.75 -0.40 1.18
CA GLU A 117 -4.05 0.41 2.15
C GLU A 117 -5.04 0.79 3.26
N VAL A 118 -4.52 1.11 4.43
CA VAL A 118 -5.34 1.59 5.55
C VAL A 118 -5.21 3.10 5.62
N LYS A 119 -6.33 3.80 5.57
CA LYS A 119 -6.37 5.27 5.60
C LYS A 119 -7.16 5.76 6.81
N ASN A 120 -6.98 7.03 7.12
CA ASN A 120 -7.71 7.70 8.20
C ASN A 120 -7.51 7.01 9.53
N VAL A 121 -6.26 6.62 9.81
CA VAL A 121 -5.91 5.89 11.03
C VAL A 121 -6.00 6.83 12.22
N THR A 122 -6.79 6.46 13.22
CA THR A 122 -6.97 7.24 14.44
C THR A 122 -6.85 6.35 15.68
N TRP A 123 -6.35 6.92 16.75
CA TRP A 123 -6.19 6.20 18.01
C TRP A 123 -7.53 6.14 18.77
N VAL A 124 -7.82 4.98 19.33
CA VAL A 124 -9.01 4.77 20.18
C VAL A 124 -8.55 4.22 21.51
N ASP A 125 -8.84 4.95 22.58
CA ASP A 125 -8.56 4.49 23.95
C ASP A 125 -9.50 3.35 24.31
N TYR A 126 -8.96 2.32 24.94
CA TYR A 126 -9.74 1.21 25.46
C TYR A 126 -9.55 1.11 26.97
N ASP A 127 -10.67 1.15 27.71
CA ASP A 127 -10.68 1.02 29.15
C ASP A 127 -11.48 -0.23 29.53
N PRO A 128 -10.81 -1.33 29.93
CA PRO A 128 -11.53 -2.55 30.28
C PRO A 128 -12.48 -2.41 31.47
N GLU A 129 -12.25 -1.41 32.33
CA GLU A 129 -13.12 -1.20 33.48
C GLU A 129 -14.36 -0.37 33.17
N ALA A 130 -14.30 0.42 32.10
CA ALA A 130 -15.43 1.26 31.68
C ALA A 130 -16.42 0.50 30.78
N ASP A 131 -15.99 -0.62 30.22
CA ASP A 131 -16.78 -1.40 29.30
C ASP A 131 -17.57 -2.48 30.05
N GLU A 132 -18.77 -2.15 30.41
CA GLU A 132 -19.67 -3.07 31.12
C GLU A 132 -20.93 -3.36 30.32
#